data_8e1f1bacd60b0b9e337b3e310f0936f4
#
_entry.id   8e1f1bacd60b0b9e337b3e310f0936f4
#
_cell.length_a   1.000
_cell.length_b   1.000
_cell.length_c   1.000
_cell.angle_alpha   90.00
_cell.angle_beta   90.00
_cell.angle_gamma   90.00
#
_symmetry.space_group_name_H-M   'P 1'
#
loop_
_entity.id
_entity.type
_entity.pdbx_description
1 polymer ?
#
loop_
_entity_poly.entity_id
_entity_poly.type
_entity_poly.pdbx_seq_one_letter_code
_entity_poly.pdbx_strand_id
1 'polypeptide(L)'
;MSQGYRLNGGVIGFKHLWESDKTGVWDIKSPFVNNNIPPVPFGEYLYTSIGTHTFIVPTDVTSISVLVIGGGGGGMYWSGTSNASYRMNGGGGGGLTYKNNISVTPGDNYTVVVGAGGSRGAYSSGSTGGATSSFSGTS
;
A
#
# COMPACT_ATOMS: atom_id res chain seq x y z
N MET A 1 9.61 -43.93 -15.78
CA MET A 1 9.61 -43.01 -16.93
C MET A 1 9.73 -41.59 -16.42
N SER A 2 10.82 -40.92 -16.72
CA SER A 2 11.03 -39.53 -16.38
C SER A 2 10.17 -38.68 -17.30
N GLN A 3 9.10 -38.08 -16.78
CA GLN A 3 8.34 -37.09 -17.51
C GLN A 3 9.15 -35.81 -17.55
N GLY A 4 9.66 -35.46 -18.72
CA GLY A 4 10.35 -34.22 -18.95
C GLY A 4 9.36 -33.04 -18.80
N TYR A 5 9.59 -32.19 -17.84
CA TYR A 5 8.78 -31.00 -17.59
C TYR A 5 9.18 -29.91 -18.57
N ARG A 6 8.22 -29.44 -19.37
CA ARG A 6 8.41 -28.27 -20.22
C ARG A 6 8.20 -27.02 -19.37
N LEU A 7 9.24 -26.28 -19.19
CA LEU A 7 9.14 -24.91 -18.68
C LEU A 7 8.64 -24.04 -19.83
N ASN A 8 7.35 -23.71 -19.84
CA ASN A 8 6.84 -22.69 -20.73
C ASN A 8 7.31 -21.35 -20.20
N GLY A 9 8.07 -20.62 -21.02
CA GLY A 9 8.63 -19.32 -20.68
C GLY A 9 7.55 -18.37 -20.20
N GLY A 10 7.72 -17.92 -19.01
CA GLY A 10 6.80 -17.13 -18.21
C GLY A 10 7.19 -17.29 -16.76
N VAL A 11 6.38 -16.83 -15.88
CA VAL A 11 6.59 -16.98 -14.44
C VAL A 11 6.97 -18.43 -14.12
N ILE A 12 8.09 -18.63 -13.45
CA ILE A 12 8.58 -19.94 -13.06
C ILE A 12 7.61 -20.51 -12.04
N GLY A 13 6.73 -21.39 -12.49
CA GLY A 13 5.84 -22.13 -11.62
C GLY A 13 6.46 -23.50 -11.31
N PHE A 14 6.59 -23.85 -10.06
CA PHE A 14 7.08 -25.16 -9.61
C PHE A 14 5.95 -26.11 -9.23
N LYS A 15 4.77 -25.92 -9.81
CA LYS A 15 3.56 -26.66 -9.45
C LYS A 15 3.74 -28.17 -9.48
N HIS A 16 4.49 -28.66 -10.44
CA HIS A 16 4.69 -30.10 -10.59
C HIS A 16 5.51 -30.75 -9.47
N LEU A 17 6.16 -29.97 -8.66
CA LEU A 17 6.85 -30.44 -7.46
C LEU A 17 5.89 -30.74 -6.31
N TRP A 18 4.63 -30.38 -6.44
CA TRP A 18 3.60 -30.48 -5.41
C TRP A 18 2.45 -31.33 -5.94
N GLU A 19 2.36 -32.53 -5.46
CA GLU A 19 1.38 -33.50 -5.95
C GLU A 19 -0.07 -33.21 -5.53
N SER A 20 -0.29 -32.28 -4.63
CA SER A 20 -1.60 -32.12 -4.00
C SER A 20 -2.54 -31.16 -4.66
N ASP A 21 -2.05 -30.32 -5.58
CA ASP A 21 -2.92 -29.34 -6.21
C ASP A 21 -3.47 -29.80 -7.55
N LYS A 22 -4.68 -30.35 -7.48
CA LYS A 22 -5.41 -30.82 -8.64
C LYS A 22 -6.26 -29.73 -9.32
N THR A 23 -6.31 -28.53 -8.74
CA THR A 23 -7.24 -27.49 -9.19
C THR A 23 -6.67 -26.59 -10.28
N GLY A 24 -5.37 -26.66 -10.55
CA GLY A 24 -4.74 -25.78 -11.51
C GLY A 24 -4.49 -24.37 -11.02
N VAL A 25 -4.83 -24.04 -9.80
CA VAL A 25 -4.57 -22.76 -9.18
C VAL A 25 -3.17 -22.76 -8.57
N TRP A 26 -2.37 -21.77 -8.90
CA TRP A 26 -1.03 -21.60 -8.35
C TRP A 26 -1.14 -20.93 -6.97
N ASP A 27 -0.88 -21.69 -5.93
CA ASP A 27 -0.70 -21.13 -4.61
C ASP A 27 0.80 -20.98 -4.33
N ILE A 28 1.30 -19.75 -4.40
CA ILE A 28 2.71 -19.43 -4.12
C ILE A 28 3.07 -19.75 -2.68
N LYS A 29 2.10 -19.92 -1.81
CA LYS A 29 2.30 -20.29 -0.40
C LYS A 29 2.58 -21.78 -0.20
N SER A 30 2.13 -22.61 -1.12
CA SER A 30 2.18 -24.06 -1.03
C SER A 30 3.59 -24.69 -1.18
N PRO A 31 4.51 -24.12 -1.97
CA PRO A 31 5.81 -24.74 -2.24
C PRO A 31 6.70 -24.97 -1.04
N PHE A 32 6.52 -24.26 0.02
CA PHE A 32 7.48 -24.25 1.13
C PHE A 32 7.01 -25.02 2.37
N VAL A 33 5.79 -25.54 2.34
CA VAL A 33 5.17 -26.19 3.51
C VAL A 33 5.82 -27.51 3.89
N ASN A 34 6.40 -28.23 2.93
CA ASN A 34 6.98 -29.55 3.16
C ASN A 34 8.46 -29.57 3.60
N ASN A 35 9.11 -28.42 3.62
CA ASN A 35 10.53 -28.35 3.96
C ASN A 35 10.80 -27.83 5.37
N ASN A 36 9.84 -27.93 6.28
CA ASN A 36 9.99 -27.43 7.65
C ASN A 36 10.38 -25.93 7.72
N ILE A 37 10.15 -25.20 6.64
CA ILE A 37 10.25 -23.74 6.65
C ILE A 37 8.94 -23.25 7.23
N PRO A 38 8.95 -22.54 8.36
CA PRO A 38 7.73 -21.98 8.91
C PRO A 38 7.04 -21.12 7.84
N PRO A 39 5.70 -21.17 7.71
CA PRO A 39 4.99 -20.33 6.77
C PRO A 39 5.37 -18.88 7.06
N VAL A 40 5.91 -18.21 6.04
CA VAL A 40 6.16 -16.78 6.17
C VAL A 40 4.79 -16.12 6.33
N PRO A 41 4.52 -15.44 7.43
CA PRO A 41 3.24 -14.79 7.62
C PRO A 41 3.09 -13.71 6.55
N PHE A 42 2.18 -13.95 5.62
CA PHE A 42 1.77 -12.94 4.65
C PHE A 42 0.57 -12.22 5.22
N GLY A 43 0.60 -10.90 5.19
CA GLY A 43 -0.50 -10.09 5.63
C GLY A 43 -0.42 -8.72 4.97
N GLU A 44 -1.56 -8.14 4.69
CA GLU A 44 -1.69 -6.78 4.23
C GLU A 44 -2.57 -6.01 5.21
N TYR A 45 -2.11 -4.84 5.62
CA TYR A 45 -2.86 -3.91 6.44
C TYR A 45 -3.05 -2.62 5.66
N LEU A 46 -4.30 -2.25 5.43
CA LEU A 46 -4.67 -1.07 4.69
C LEU A 46 -5.33 -0.04 5.62
N TYR A 47 -4.78 1.16 5.68
CA TYR A 47 -5.31 2.29 6.42
C TYR A 47 -5.79 3.35 5.44
N THR A 48 -7.10 3.58 5.37
CA THR A 48 -7.74 4.54 4.45
C THR A 48 -8.49 5.65 5.17
N SER A 49 -8.82 5.45 6.45
CA SER A 49 -9.49 6.46 7.25
C SER A 49 -8.49 7.53 7.69
N ILE A 50 -8.84 8.79 7.48
CA ILE A 50 -8.05 9.94 7.93
C ILE A 50 -7.86 9.88 9.45
N GLY A 51 -6.64 10.10 9.92
CA GLY A 51 -6.33 10.11 11.34
C GLY A 51 -5.06 9.35 11.69
N THR A 52 -4.88 9.13 12.97
CA THR A 52 -3.76 8.39 13.53
C THR A 52 -4.20 6.99 13.94
N HIS A 53 -3.46 5.99 13.48
CA HIS A 53 -3.69 4.58 13.73
C HIS A 53 -2.43 3.96 14.32
N THR A 54 -2.59 2.79 14.94
CA THR A 54 -1.47 2.00 15.42
C THR A 54 -1.39 0.70 14.63
N PHE A 55 -0.23 0.41 14.09
CA PHE A 55 0.11 -0.90 13.54
C PHE A 55 0.94 -1.67 14.55
N ILE A 56 0.49 -2.83 14.93
CA ILE A 56 1.21 -3.76 15.82
C ILE A 56 1.82 -4.85 14.95
N VAL A 57 3.12 -5.03 15.05
CA VAL A 57 3.83 -6.06 14.28
C VAL A 57 3.34 -7.45 14.70
N PRO A 58 2.78 -8.26 13.76
CA PRO A 58 2.34 -9.60 14.09
C PRO A 58 3.48 -10.49 14.58
N THR A 59 3.12 -11.55 15.30
CA THR A 59 4.06 -12.60 15.69
C THR A 59 4.70 -13.20 14.44
N ASP A 60 5.98 -13.49 14.51
CA ASP A 60 6.79 -14.07 13.42
C ASP A 60 7.07 -13.16 12.22
N VAL A 61 6.67 -11.87 12.27
CA VAL A 61 7.02 -10.86 11.26
C VAL A 61 8.26 -10.09 11.69
N THR A 62 9.33 -10.20 10.94
CA THR A 62 10.61 -9.51 11.19
C THR A 62 10.95 -8.48 10.13
N SER A 63 10.17 -8.42 9.05
CA SER A 63 10.37 -7.47 7.94
C SER A 63 9.03 -7.10 7.32
N ILE A 64 8.87 -5.82 7.01
CA ILE A 64 7.68 -5.28 6.35
C ILE A 64 8.07 -4.38 5.18
N SER A 65 7.12 -4.20 4.26
CA SER A 65 7.20 -3.17 3.22
C SER A 65 6.05 -2.20 3.40
N VAL A 66 6.34 -0.92 3.26
CA VAL A 66 5.37 0.15 3.52
C VAL A 66 5.24 1.03 2.30
N LEU A 67 4.01 1.30 1.89
CA LEU A 67 3.63 2.27 0.89
C LEU A 67 2.82 3.38 1.56
N VAL A 68 3.22 4.62 1.38
CA VAL A 68 2.55 5.80 1.95
C VAL A 68 2.13 6.74 0.84
N ILE A 69 0.87 7.14 0.85
CA ILE A 69 0.31 8.11 -0.09
C ILE A 69 -0.19 9.31 0.72
N GLY A 70 0.32 10.49 0.42
CA GLY A 70 -0.13 11.74 1.03
C GLY A 70 -1.45 12.22 0.45
N GLY A 71 -2.14 13.11 1.17
CA GLY A 71 -3.35 13.75 0.68
C GLY A 71 -3.09 14.61 -0.56
N GLY A 72 -3.97 14.57 -1.54
CA GLY A 72 -3.96 15.48 -2.68
C GLY A 72 -4.40 16.89 -2.29
N GLY A 73 -3.95 17.90 -3.02
CA GLY A 73 -4.39 19.29 -2.84
C GLY A 73 -5.83 19.51 -3.32
N GLY A 74 -6.48 20.50 -2.75
CA GLY A 74 -7.80 20.96 -3.20
C GLY A 74 -7.73 21.78 -4.48
N GLY A 75 -8.72 21.67 -5.34
CA GLY A 75 -8.87 22.53 -6.51
C GLY A 75 -9.40 23.93 -6.12
N MET A 76 -9.27 24.92 -6.99
CA MET A 76 -9.77 26.26 -6.81
C MET A 76 -10.92 26.53 -7.79
N TYR A 77 -11.94 27.20 -7.28
CA TYR A 77 -13.04 27.72 -8.08
C TYR A 77 -13.10 29.25 -7.89
N TRP A 78 -13.05 29.98 -9.01
CA TRP A 78 -13.22 31.40 -9.00
C TRP A 78 -14.41 31.78 -9.89
N SER A 79 -15.35 32.54 -9.32
CA SER A 79 -16.50 33.07 -10.01
C SER A 79 -16.39 34.60 -10.00
N GLY A 80 -16.10 35.22 -11.13
CA GLY A 80 -16.05 36.66 -11.26
C GLY A 80 -17.45 37.29 -11.25
N THR A 81 -17.56 38.52 -10.72
CA THR A 81 -18.84 39.25 -10.58
C THR A 81 -19.29 39.94 -11.86
N SER A 82 -18.59 39.91 -12.93
CA SER A 82 -18.99 40.52 -14.21
C SER A 82 -18.59 39.64 -15.39
N ASN A 83 -19.62 39.27 -16.14
CA ASN A 83 -19.51 38.54 -17.42
C ASN A 83 -18.42 37.44 -17.54
N ALA A 84 -18.57 36.44 -16.71
CA ALA A 84 -18.29 35.07 -17.00
C ALA A 84 -16.86 34.71 -17.45
N SER A 85 -15.94 34.83 -16.55
CA SER A 85 -14.76 33.94 -16.65
C SER A 85 -14.70 33.06 -15.43
N TYR A 86 -15.33 31.90 -15.52
CA TYR A 86 -15.13 30.81 -14.53
C TYR A 86 -13.72 30.26 -14.72
N ARG A 87 -12.90 30.38 -13.72
CA ARG A 87 -11.58 29.73 -13.72
C ARG A 87 -11.62 28.61 -12.71
N MET A 88 -11.31 27.40 -13.17
CA MET A 88 -11.23 26.22 -12.35
C MET A 88 -9.83 25.66 -12.50
N ASN A 89 -9.15 25.43 -11.39
CA ASN A 89 -7.86 24.75 -11.37
C ASN A 89 -8.03 23.45 -10.57
N GLY A 90 -7.52 22.38 -11.13
CA GLY A 90 -7.46 21.09 -10.41
C GLY A 90 -6.45 21.17 -9.25
N GLY A 91 -6.71 20.40 -8.22
CA GLY A 91 -5.73 20.18 -7.17
C GLY A 91 -4.58 19.28 -7.64
N GLY A 92 -3.43 19.43 -7.02
CA GLY A 92 -2.30 18.52 -7.23
C GLY A 92 -2.55 17.13 -6.62
N GLY A 93 -1.96 16.09 -7.18
CA GLY A 93 -1.96 14.77 -6.59
C GLY A 93 -1.16 14.71 -5.28
N GLY A 94 -1.47 13.76 -4.43
CA GLY A 94 -0.65 13.44 -3.25
C GLY A 94 0.67 12.79 -3.65
N GLY A 95 1.71 13.03 -2.87
CA GLY A 95 2.99 12.34 -3.02
C GLY A 95 2.88 10.87 -2.64
N LEU A 96 3.65 10.03 -3.31
CA LEU A 96 3.77 8.61 -3.00
C LEU A 96 5.20 8.29 -2.61
N THR A 97 5.38 7.54 -1.55
CA THR A 97 6.67 6.98 -1.15
C THR A 97 6.51 5.53 -0.72
N TYR A 98 7.55 4.75 -0.90
CA TYR A 98 7.57 3.37 -0.43
C TYR A 98 8.94 2.99 0.11
N LYS A 99 8.95 2.01 1.00
CA LYS A 99 10.17 1.40 1.50
C LYS A 99 9.95 -0.09 1.73
N ASN A 100 10.84 -0.89 1.19
CA ASN A 100 10.85 -2.34 1.35
C ASN A 100 11.84 -2.77 2.43
N ASN A 101 11.63 -3.96 2.96
CA ASN A 101 12.55 -4.64 3.88
C ASN A 101 12.91 -3.80 5.10
N ILE A 102 11.90 -3.16 5.71
CA ILE A 102 12.06 -2.49 6.99
C ILE A 102 12.15 -3.59 8.06
N SER A 103 13.27 -3.67 8.76
CA SER A 103 13.41 -4.59 9.89
C SER A 103 12.52 -4.12 11.03
N VAL A 104 11.74 -5.04 11.58
CA VAL A 104 10.81 -4.82 12.68
C VAL A 104 10.90 -5.96 13.69
N THR A 105 10.49 -5.72 14.92
CA THR A 105 10.39 -6.73 15.97
C THR A 105 8.94 -7.11 16.19
N PRO A 106 8.58 -8.41 16.25
CA PRO A 106 7.22 -8.83 16.59
C PRO A 106 6.75 -8.17 17.90
N GLY A 107 5.53 -7.62 17.86
CA GLY A 107 4.92 -6.93 19.00
C GLY A 107 5.24 -5.43 19.08
N ASP A 108 6.18 -4.91 18.31
CA ASP A 108 6.45 -3.47 18.25
C ASP A 108 5.25 -2.70 17.71
N ASN A 109 5.11 -1.46 18.18
CA ASN A 109 4.05 -0.55 17.75
C ASN A 109 4.61 0.51 16.81
N TYR A 110 3.92 0.72 15.72
CA TYR A 110 4.21 1.78 14.75
C TYR A 110 3.01 2.71 14.62
N THR A 111 3.29 4.00 14.56
CA THR A 111 2.27 5.02 14.31
C THR A 111 2.06 5.18 12.81
N VAL A 112 0.81 5.06 12.38
CA VAL A 112 0.37 5.28 11.00
C VAL A 112 -0.51 6.51 10.97
N VAL A 113 -0.12 7.53 10.23
CA VAL A 113 -0.92 8.72 10.02
C VAL A 113 -1.43 8.73 8.60
N VAL A 114 -2.74 8.85 8.43
CA VAL A 114 -3.40 9.05 7.14
C VAL A 114 -3.81 10.50 7.02
N GLY A 115 -3.15 11.23 6.13
CA GLY A 115 -3.39 12.65 5.90
C GLY A 115 -4.69 12.91 5.12
N ALA A 116 -5.38 13.97 5.47
CA ALA A 116 -6.56 14.43 4.74
C ALA A 116 -6.18 15.00 3.38
N GLY A 117 -7.09 14.92 2.41
CA GLY A 117 -7.01 15.73 1.19
C GLY A 117 -7.22 17.22 1.49
N GLY A 118 -6.69 18.08 0.64
CA GLY A 118 -6.87 19.51 0.71
C GLY A 118 -8.32 19.94 0.40
N SER A 119 -8.76 21.01 1.03
CA SER A 119 -10.07 21.59 0.81
C SER A 119 -10.11 22.43 -0.47
N ARG A 120 -11.26 22.40 -1.14
CA ARG A 120 -11.54 23.27 -2.27
C ARG A 120 -11.47 24.75 -1.83
N GLY A 121 -10.76 25.56 -2.59
CA GLY A 121 -10.78 27.01 -2.44
C GLY A 121 -12.08 27.62 -2.96
N ALA A 122 -12.55 28.69 -2.29
CA ALA A 122 -13.65 29.54 -2.72
C ALA A 122 -13.11 30.91 -3.18
N TYR A 123 -14.00 31.76 -3.71
CA TYR A 123 -13.68 33.07 -4.28
C TYR A 123 -12.76 33.97 -3.42
N SER A 124 -12.87 33.87 -2.10
CA SER A 124 -12.11 34.68 -1.15
C SER A 124 -11.07 33.90 -0.35
N SER A 125 -11.02 32.61 -0.49
CA SER A 125 -10.08 31.74 0.22
C SER A 125 -9.40 30.77 -0.75
N GLY A 126 -8.09 30.72 -0.72
CA GLY A 126 -7.33 29.78 -1.52
C GLY A 126 -7.67 28.32 -1.20
N SER A 127 -7.35 27.42 -2.12
CA SER A 127 -7.38 25.98 -1.82
C SER A 127 -6.27 25.61 -0.84
N THR A 128 -6.46 24.54 -0.11
CA THR A 128 -5.42 24.02 0.80
C THR A 128 -4.68 22.85 0.19
N GLY A 129 -3.43 22.66 0.59
CA GLY A 129 -2.68 21.45 0.30
C GLY A 129 -3.26 20.25 1.05
N GLY A 130 -2.95 19.06 0.58
CA GLY A 130 -3.21 17.85 1.33
C GLY A 130 -2.27 17.70 2.53
N ALA A 131 -2.72 16.98 3.53
CA ALA A 131 -1.94 16.70 4.72
C ALA A 131 -0.98 15.51 4.47
N THR A 132 0.09 15.48 5.25
CA THR A 132 1.10 14.42 5.19
C THR A 132 0.57 13.12 5.78
N SER A 133 0.77 12.02 5.05
CA SER A 133 0.69 10.67 5.61
C SER A 133 2.08 10.20 6.02
N SER A 134 2.17 9.44 7.10
CA SER A 134 3.46 8.95 7.59
C SER A 134 3.35 7.59 8.26
N PHE A 135 4.48 6.88 8.29
CA PHE A 135 4.70 5.66 9.05
C PHE A 135 5.95 5.85 9.88
N SER A 136 5.85 5.72 11.19
CA SER A 136 6.97 5.91 12.12
C SER A 136 6.94 4.90 13.26
N GLY A 137 8.11 4.35 13.59
CA GLY A 137 8.27 3.52 14.78
C GLY A 137 8.47 4.37 16.03
N THR A 138 8.03 3.89 17.17
CA THR A 138 8.52 4.32 18.46
C THR A 138 9.81 3.55 18.72
N SER A 139 10.94 4.20 18.55
CA SER A 139 12.23 3.66 19.00
C SER A 139 12.31 3.74 20.52
#